data_d6e46f72663a1d55675affd97a48a7e8
#
_entry.id   d6e46f72663a1d55675affd97a48a7e8
#
_cell.length_a   1.000
_cell.length_b   1.000
_cell.length_c   1.000
_cell.angle_alpha   90.00
_cell.angle_beta   90.00
_cell.angle_gamma   90.00
#
_symmetry.space_group_name_H-M   'P 1'
#
loop_
_entity.id
_entity.type
_entity.pdbx_description
1 polymer ?
#
loop_
_entity_poly.entity_id
_entity_poly.type
_entity_poly.pdbx_seq_one_letter_code
_entity_poly.pdbx_strand_id
1 'polypeptide(L)'
;MSKSLDLKKYIELYQDFLHPNPNINSQAFLILRKEFEVKFMDNLLANLKEEDLLIRRKSILALGRFGQKTLNSIVPLYINTNNRTVKVSCLKTMIKVVVNFNLNELNKDEMIVINLALKDCAPEVILSVISLLRQLGDAGRNILMKTCRDKNLLKAKASISALLEMKDQNVDDLFDELLNDKSIDPMIIDDILRDKNL
;
A
#
# COMPACT_ATOMS: atom_id res chain seq x y z
N MET A 1 -28.17 -18.39 -24.56
CA MET A 1 -28.77 -18.54 -23.22
C MET A 1 -27.74 -18.61 -22.09
N SER A 2 -26.61 -19.31 -22.20
CA SER A 2 -25.56 -19.43 -21.15
C SER A 2 -24.98 -18.08 -20.70
N LYS A 3 -24.50 -17.21 -21.62
CA LYS A 3 -23.88 -15.91 -21.27
C LYS A 3 -24.79 -14.94 -20.48
N SER A 4 -26.10 -15.00 -20.70
CA SER A 4 -27.07 -14.14 -19.95
C SER A 4 -27.27 -14.65 -18.52
N LEU A 5 -27.25 -15.96 -18.32
CA LEU A 5 -27.36 -16.60 -17.01
C LEU A 5 -26.12 -16.36 -16.17
N ASP A 6 -24.92 -16.46 -16.78
CA ASP A 6 -23.63 -16.17 -16.14
C ASP A 6 -23.52 -14.71 -15.70
N LEU A 7 -24.03 -13.80 -16.52
CA LEU A 7 -24.04 -12.37 -16.18
C LEU A 7 -24.95 -12.08 -14.98
N LYS A 8 -26.15 -12.67 -14.94
CA LYS A 8 -27.09 -12.50 -13.82
C LYS A 8 -26.47 -13.04 -12.52
N LYS A 9 -25.93 -14.26 -12.54
CA LYS A 9 -25.22 -14.87 -11.42
C LYS A 9 -24.07 -13.99 -10.92
N TYR A 10 -23.27 -13.43 -11.84
CA TYR A 10 -22.16 -12.54 -11.46
C TYR A 10 -22.68 -11.30 -10.74
N ILE A 11 -23.75 -10.66 -11.22
CA ILE A 11 -24.30 -9.42 -10.61
C ILE A 11 -24.80 -9.70 -9.19
N GLU A 12 -25.53 -10.80 -8.98
CA GLU A 12 -26.03 -11.21 -7.66
C GLU A 12 -24.84 -11.45 -6.70
N LEU A 13 -23.85 -12.23 -7.09
CA LEU A 13 -22.64 -12.48 -6.30
C LEU A 13 -21.85 -11.19 -6.01
N TYR A 14 -21.82 -10.27 -6.96
CA TYR A 14 -21.13 -8.99 -6.74
C TYR A 14 -21.86 -8.08 -5.74
N GLN A 15 -23.20 -8.12 -5.69
CA GLN A 15 -23.98 -7.45 -4.66
C GLN A 15 -23.72 -8.09 -3.28
N ASP A 16 -23.68 -9.42 -3.21
CA ASP A 16 -23.34 -10.13 -1.98
C ASP A 16 -21.90 -9.83 -1.52
N PHE A 17 -20.95 -9.71 -2.42
CA PHE A 17 -19.58 -9.27 -2.09
C PHE A 17 -19.57 -7.86 -1.46
N LEU A 18 -20.45 -6.97 -1.89
CA LEU A 18 -20.60 -5.63 -1.30
C LEU A 18 -21.43 -5.63 -0.02
N HIS A 19 -22.07 -6.73 0.37
CA HIS A 19 -22.89 -6.81 1.56
C HIS A 19 -22.08 -6.52 2.84
N PRO A 20 -22.65 -5.83 3.86
CA PRO A 20 -21.94 -5.52 5.11
C PRO A 20 -21.64 -6.74 5.98
N ASN A 21 -22.45 -7.81 5.87
CA ASN A 21 -22.21 -9.03 6.64
C ASN A 21 -20.97 -9.78 6.13
N PRO A 22 -19.94 -9.99 6.98
CA PRO A 22 -18.68 -10.61 6.60
C PRO A 22 -18.82 -12.05 6.09
N ASN A 23 -19.81 -12.81 6.56
CA ASN A 23 -20.04 -14.18 6.10
C ASN A 23 -20.54 -14.21 4.65
N ILE A 24 -21.50 -13.33 4.32
CA ILE A 24 -22.04 -13.23 2.96
C ILE A 24 -20.94 -12.77 2.00
N ASN A 25 -20.26 -11.67 2.32
CA ASN A 25 -19.25 -11.12 1.42
C ASN A 25 -18.04 -12.05 1.22
N SER A 26 -17.65 -12.81 2.25
CA SER A 26 -16.53 -13.76 2.14
C SER A 26 -16.88 -14.96 1.26
N GLN A 27 -18.09 -15.50 1.37
CA GLN A 27 -18.58 -16.56 0.49
C GLN A 27 -18.67 -16.09 -0.96
N ALA A 28 -19.28 -14.93 -1.18
CA ALA A 28 -19.37 -14.33 -2.51
C ALA A 28 -17.99 -14.08 -3.13
N PHE A 29 -17.01 -13.57 -2.34
CA PHE A 29 -15.63 -13.40 -2.78
C PHE A 29 -15.02 -14.71 -3.28
N LEU A 30 -15.19 -15.81 -2.55
CA LEU A 30 -14.61 -17.10 -2.92
C LEU A 30 -15.20 -17.62 -4.24
N ILE A 31 -16.52 -17.48 -4.44
CA ILE A 31 -17.18 -17.91 -5.66
C ILE A 31 -16.77 -17.03 -6.84
N LEU A 32 -16.78 -15.69 -6.67
CA LEU A 32 -16.34 -14.75 -7.69
C LEU A 32 -14.90 -14.99 -8.13
N ARG A 33 -14.00 -15.22 -7.17
CA ARG A 33 -12.60 -15.53 -7.45
C ARG A 33 -12.43 -16.85 -8.20
N LYS A 34 -13.25 -17.86 -7.91
CA LYS A 34 -13.16 -19.19 -8.52
C LYS A 34 -13.76 -19.22 -9.93
N GLU A 35 -14.94 -18.63 -10.10
CA GLU A 35 -15.73 -18.77 -11.32
C GLU A 35 -15.60 -17.59 -12.29
N PHE A 36 -15.26 -16.40 -11.77
CA PHE A 36 -15.27 -15.15 -12.54
C PHE A 36 -13.99 -14.32 -12.34
N GLU A 37 -12.86 -14.96 -12.09
CA GLU A 37 -11.63 -14.31 -11.64
C GLU A 37 -11.25 -13.07 -12.45
N VAL A 38 -11.18 -13.18 -13.77
CA VAL A 38 -10.75 -12.08 -14.66
C VAL A 38 -11.71 -10.89 -14.55
N LYS A 39 -13.00 -11.14 -14.77
CA LYS A 39 -14.04 -10.10 -14.69
C LYS A 39 -14.12 -9.47 -13.32
N PHE A 40 -13.97 -10.28 -12.27
CA PHE A 40 -14.00 -9.79 -10.88
C PHE A 40 -12.80 -8.90 -10.61
N MET A 41 -11.60 -9.31 -11.01
CA MET A 41 -10.39 -8.53 -10.86
C MET A 41 -10.44 -7.22 -11.63
N ASP A 42 -10.95 -7.21 -12.86
CA ASP A 42 -11.14 -6.01 -13.67
C ASP A 42 -12.09 -5.01 -12.99
N ASN A 43 -13.20 -5.48 -12.43
CA ASN A 43 -14.13 -4.63 -11.69
C ASN A 43 -13.49 -4.07 -10.40
N LEU A 44 -12.73 -4.88 -9.66
CA LEU A 44 -12.02 -4.42 -8.46
C LEU A 44 -10.97 -3.35 -8.80
N LEU A 45 -10.23 -3.51 -9.90
CA LEU A 45 -9.28 -2.49 -10.39
C LEU A 45 -10.00 -1.21 -10.82
N ALA A 46 -11.13 -1.33 -11.51
CA ALA A 46 -11.94 -0.17 -11.88
C ALA A 46 -12.44 0.60 -10.66
N ASN A 47 -12.77 -0.10 -9.58
CA ASN A 47 -13.26 0.51 -8.34
C ASN A 47 -12.19 1.29 -7.55
N LEU A 48 -10.91 1.17 -7.88
CA LEU A 48 -9.86 1.92 -7.19
C LEU A 48 -9.96 3.45 -7.41
N LYS A 49 -10.72 3.89 -8.40
CA LYS A 49 -11.01 5.29 -8.70
C LYS A 49 -12.36 5.79 -8.15
N GLU A 50 -13.21 4.90 -7.62
CA GLU A 50 -14.55 5.26 -7.16
C GLU A 50 -14.50 6.30 -6.02
N GLU A 51 -15.48 7.20 -6.00
CA GLU A 51 -15.64 8.19 -4.92
C GLU A 51 -16.13 7.54 -3.64
N ASP A 52 -16.94 6.49 -3.75
CA ASP A 52 -17.40 5.72 -2.60
C ASP A 52 -16.21 5.01 -1.92
N LEU A 53 -15.94 5.48 -0.71
CA LEU A 53 -14.84 4.98 0.12
C LEU A 53 -15.03 3.50 0.49
N LEU A 54 -16.27 3.04 0.68
CA LEU A 54 -16.57 1.66 1.07
C LEU A 54 -16.25 0.71 -0.08
N ILE A 55 -16.71 1.03 -1.29
CA ILE A 55 -16.44 0.25 -2.52
C ILE A 55 -14.95 0.19 -2.76
N ARG A 56 -14.27 1.33 -2.69
CA ARG A 56 -12.81 1.41 -2.89
C ARG A 56 -12.03 0.59 -1.85
N ARG A 57 -12.39 0.68 -0.56
CA ARG A 57 -11.74 -0.10 0.51
C ARG A 57 -11.97 -1.60 0.36
N LYS A 58 -13.19 -2.03 0.04
CA LYS A 58 -13.50 -3.45 -0.21
C LYS A 58 -12.68 -3.99 -1.39
N SER A 59 -12.55 -3.20 -2.46
CA SER A 59 -11.78 -3.58 -3.64
C SER A 59 -10.28 -3.70 -3.33
N ILE A 60 -9.70 -2.77 -2.56
CA ILE A 60 -8.30 -2.85 -2.09
C ILE A 60 -8.06 -4.14 -1.28
N LEU A 61 -8.96 -4.45 -0.34
CA LEU A 61 -8.85 -5.66 0.49
C LEU A 61 -8.99 -6.94 -0.34
N ALA A 62 -9.91 -6.96 -1.31
CA ALA A 62 -10.11 -8.10 -2.19
C ALA A 62 -8.92 -8.32 -3.12
N LEU A 63 -8.43 -7.26 -3.79
CA LEU A 63 -7.24 -7.31 -4.64
C LEU A 63 -6.02 -7.81 -3.89
N GLY A 64 -5.83 -7.40 -2.63
CA GLY A 64 -4.76 -7.88 -1.77
C GLY A 64 -4.70 -9.40 -1.60
N ARG A 65 -5.77 -10.14 -1.96
CA ARG A 65 -5.86 -11.61 -1.84
C ARG A 65 -5.51 -12.36 -3.13
N PHE A 66 -5.18 -11.65 -4.23
CA PHE A 66 -4.79 -12.27 -5.51
C PHE A 66 -3.25 -12.37 -5.70
N GLY A 67 -2.47 -11.83 -4.78
CA GLY A 67 -1.01 -11.94 -4.79
C GLY A 67 -0.37 -11.28 -6.01
N GLN A 68 0.59 -11.99 -6.64
CA GLN A 68 1.36 -11.47 -7.78
C GLN A 68 0.50 -11.01 -8.96
N LYS A 69 -0.65 -11.64 -9.21
CA LYS A 69 -1.57 -11.19 -10.27
C LYS A 69 -2.02 -9.75 -10.06
N THR A 70 -2.27 -9.37 -8.80
CA THR A 70 -2.62 -7.98 -8.46
C THR A 70 -1.45 -7.05 -8.75
N LEU A 71 -0.23 -7.38 -8.33
CA LEU A 71 0.94 -6.52 -8.54
C LEU A 71 1.18 -6.27 -10.03
N ASN A 72 1.06 -7.30 -10.86
CA ASN A 72 1.18 -7.18 -12.31
C ASN A 72 0.17 -6.18 -12.93
N SER A 73 -1.03 -6.05 -12.33
CA SER A 73 -2.07 -5.13 -12.79
C SER A 73 -1.95 -3.73 -12.18
N ILE A 74 -1.50 -3.63 -10.94
CA ILE A 74 -1.36 -2.38 -10.19
C ILE A 74 -0.18 -1.53 -10.70
N VAL A 75 0.93 -2.15 -11.07
CA VAL A 75 2.11 -1.43 -11.56
C VAL A 75 1.78 -0.56 -12.78
N PRO A 76 1.24 -1.08 -13.88
CA PRO A 76 0.87 -0.24 -15.02
C PRO A 76 -0.24 0.77 -14.69
N LEU A 77 -1.19 0.42 -13.82
CA LEU A 77 -2.24 1.35 -13.38
C LEU A 77 -1.65 2.55 -12.64
N TYR A 78 -0.69 2.33 -11.74
CA TYR A 78 -0.01 3.40 -11.01
C TYR A 78 0.79 4.32 -11.94
N ILE A 79 1.57 3.72 -12.85
CA ILE A 79 2.45 4.47 -13.77
C ILE A 79 1.65 5.35 -14.72
N ASN A 80 0.49 4.87 -15.20
CA ASN A 80 -0.32 5.55 -16.20
C ASN A 80 -1.38 6.50 -15.62
N THR A 81 -1.44 6.68 -14.28
CA THR A 81 -2.42 7.57 -13.67
C THR A 81 -1.80 8.82 -13.07
N ASN A 82 -2.49 9.97 -13.25
CA ASN A 82 -2.22 11.20 -12.49
C ASN A 82 -3.21 11.41 -11.34
N ASN A 83 -4.20 10.54 -11.20
CA ASN A 83 -5.21 10.64 -10.14
C ASN A 83 -4.63 10.19 -8.80
N ARG A 84 -4.57 11.10 -7.82
CA ARG A 84 -4.03 10.83 -6.47
C ARG A 84 -4.78 9.70 -5.76
N THR A 85 -6.10 9.67 -5.86
CA THR A 85 -6.92 8.62 -5.22
C THR A 85 -6.55 7.25 -5.76
N VAL A 86 -6.34 7.14 -7.07
CA VAL A 86 -5.90 5.89 -7.71
C VAL A 86 -4.50 5.52 -7.25
N LYS A 87 -3.55 6.46 -7.25
CA LYS A 87 -2.18 6.23 -6.76
C LYS A 87 -2.17 5.68 -5.33
N VAL A 88 -2.89 6.34 -4.42
CA VAL A 88 -3.01 5.91 -3.01
C VAL A 88 -3.67 4.54 -2.91
N SER A 89 -4.71 4.28 -3.70
CA SER A 89 -5.39 2.99 -3.74
C SER A 89 -4.47 1.87 -4.23
N CYS A 90 -3.66 2.13 -5.25
CA CYS A 90 -2.64 1.20 -5.73
C CYS A 90 -1.62 0.86 -4.63
N LEU A 91 -1.04 1.88 -3.97
CA LEU A 91 -0.08 1.66 -2.87
C LEU A 91 -0.71 0.88 -1.71
N LYS A 92 -1.93 1.22 -1.31
CA LYS A 92 -2.66 0.47 -0.28
C LYS A 92 -2.95 -0.97 -0.68
N THR A 93 -3.19 -1.22 -1.97
CA THR A 93 -3.35 -2.58 -2.51
C THR A 93 -2.03 -3.35 -2.45
N MET A 94 -0.91 -2.71 -2.84
CA MET A 94 0.42 -3.31 -2.70
C MET A 94 0.73 -3.68 -1.25
N ILE A 95 0.42 -2.79 -0.29
CA ILE A 95 0.55 -3.10 1.15
C ILE A 95 -0.23 -4.36 1.52
N LYS A 96 -1.48 -4.50 1.04
CA LYS A 96 -2.29 -5.69 1.34
C LYS A 96 -1.71 -6.96 0.72
N VAL A 97 -1.13 -6.89 -0.48
CA VAL A 97 -0.43 -8.04 -1.08
C VAL A 97 0.81 -8.39 -0.25
N VAL A 98 1.65 -7.42 0.06
CA VAL A 98 2.88 -7.62 0.86
C VAL A 98 2.55 -8.29 2.19
N VAL A 99 1.56 -7.77 2.92
CA VAL A 99 1.14 -8.34 4.23
C VAL A 99 0.52 -9.74 4.09
N ASN A 100 -0.37 -9.93 3.12
CA ASN A 100 -1.08 -11.21 2.99
C ASN A 100 -0.19 -12.36 2.52
N PHE A 101 0.90 -12.06 1.81
CA PHE A 101 1.81 -13.06 1.24
C PHE A 101 3.21 -13.03 1.88
N ASN A 102 3.41 -12.22 2.94
CA ASN A 102 4.69 -12.05 3.64
C ASN A 102 5.85 -11.76 2.67
N LEU A 103 5.63 -10.82 1.74
CA LEU A 103 6.66 -10.46 0.77
C LEU A 103 7.71 -9.57 1.45
N ASN A 104 8.97 -9.97 1.39
CA ASN A 104 10.10 -9.21 1.90
C ASN A 104 10.82 -8.41 0.81
N GLU A 105 10.50 -8.70 -0.46
CA GLU A 105 11.12 -8.07 -1.62
C GLU A 105 10.07 -7.81 -2.70
N LEU A 106 10.32 -6.79 -3.50
CA LEU A 106 9.55 -6.46 -4.69
C LEU A 106 10.46 -6.59 -5.92
N ASN A 107 9.87 -6.95 -7.06
CA ASN A 107 10.59 -7.03 -8.32
C ASN A 107 10.93 -5.63 -8.88
N LYS A 108 11.68 -5.57 -9.99
CA LYS A 108 12.13 -4.31 -10.59
C LYS A 108 10.98 -3.38 -10.99
N ASP A 109 9.91 -3.92 -11.54
CA ASP A 109 8.77 -3.13 -12.01
C ASP A 109 7.96 -2.55 -10.83
N GLU A 110 7.79 -3.34 -9.77
CA GLU A 110 7.16 -2.91 -8.53
C GLU A 110 8.00 -1.84 -7.82
N MET A 111 9.33 -1.94 -7.87
CA MET A 111 10.24 -0.92 -7.34
C MET A 111 10.17 0.40 -8.12
N ILE A 112 9.79 0.40 -9.41
CA ILE A 112 9.51 1.64 -10.14
C ILE A 112 8.37 2.42 -9.46
N VAL A 113 7.32 1.75 -9.03
CA VAL A 113 6.20 2.38 -8.31
C VAL A 113 6.68 3.05 -7.02
N ILE A 114 7.51 2.38 -6.22
CA ILE A 114 8.09 2.95 -5.00
C ILE A 114 8.91 4.21 -5.32
N ASN A 115 9.79 4.13 -6.31
CA ASN A 115 10.65 5.25 -6.69
C ASN A 115 9.86 6.46 -7.21
N LEU A 116 8.76 6.23 -7.94
CA LEU A 116 7.86 7.28 -8.38
C LEU A 116 7.08 7.89 -7.20
N ALA A 117 6.59 7.05 -6.29
CA ALA A 117 5.82 7.49 -5.13
C ALA A 117 6.69 8.31 -4.14
N LEU A 118 7.96 7.95 -3.96
CA LEU A 118 8.90 8.72 -3.15
C LEU A 118 9.24 10.10 -3.74
N LYS A 119 9.04 10.29 -5.04
CA LYS A 119 9.22 11.58 -5.73
C LYS A 119 7.92 12.41 -5.79
N ASP A 120 6.79 11.85 -5.38
CA ASP A 120 5.51 12.55 -5.39
C ASP A 120 5.50 13.67 -4.33
N CYS A 121 4.71 14.72 -4.58
CA CYS A 121 4.54 15.85 -3.66
C CYS A 121 3.28 15.72 -2.79
N ALA A 122 2.38 14.79 -3.10
CA ALA A 122 1.13 14.61 -2.37
C ALA A 122 1.37 13.89 -1.04
N PRO A 123 0.98 14.48 0.10
CA PRO A 123 1.19 13.89 1.43
C PRO A 123 0.65 12.47 1.56
N GLU A 124 -0.54 12.21 1.03
CA GLU A 124 -1.20 10.92 1.08
C GLU A 124 -0.47 9.82 0.28
N VAL A 125 0.22 10.20 -0.81
CA VAL A 125 1.07 9.28 -1.59
C VAL A 125 2.34 8.97 -0.81
N ILE A 126 3.01 10.00 -0.28
CA ILE A 126 4.22 9.88 0.54
C ILE A 126 3.95 8.96 1.74
N LEU A 127 2.92 9.22 2.52
CA LEU A 127 2.58 8.41 3.69
C LEU A 127 2.24 6.96 3.31
N SER A 128 1.60 6.75 2.16
CA SER A 128 1.26 5.40 1.70
C SER A 128 2.51 4.62 1.26
N VAL A 129 3.47 5.24 0.58
CA VAL A 129 4.71 4.54 0.19
C VAL A 129 5.61 4.28 1.39
N ILE A 130 5.70 5.18 2.36
CA ILE A 130 6.43 4.94 3.61
C ILE A 130 5.81 3.75 4.37
N SER A 131 4.48 3.69 4.45
CA SER A 131 3.78 2.55 5.04
C SER A 131 4.05 1.23 4.29
N LEU A 132 4.15 1.26 2.95
CA LEU A 132 4.54 0.09 2.16
C LEU A 132 5.96 -0.36 2.47
N LEU A 133 6.91 0.58 2.52
CA LEU A 133 8.31 0.30 2.85
C LEU A 133 8.45 -0.36 4.23
N ARG A 134 7.72 0.13 5.23
CA ARG A 134 7.71 -0.49 6.55
C ARG A 134 7.29 -1.96 6.51
N GLN A 135 6.31 -2.33 5.68
CA GLN A 135 5.85 -3.72 5.57
C GLN A 135 6.84 -4.65 4.82
N LEU A 136 7.79 -4.09 4.09
CA LEU A 136 8.81 -4.85 3.36
C LEU A 136 10.02 -5.27 4.24
N GLY A 137 9.99 -4.98 5.52
CA GLY A 137 11.06 -5.36 6.44
C GLY A 137 12.42 -4.78 6.02
N ASP A 138 13.47 -5.60 5.96
CA ASP A 138 14.84 -5.16 5.70
C ASP A 138 15.03 -4.40 4.39
N ALA A 139 14.39 -4.84 3.31
CA ALA A 139 14.47 -4.15 2.03
C ALA A 139 13.89 -2.73 2.12
N GLY A 140 12.77 -2.57 2.82
CA GLY A 140 12.13 -1.27 3.05
C GLY A 140 12.95 -0.41 4.01
N ARG A 141 13.51 -0.99 5.10
CA ARG A 141 14.35 -0.29 6.07
C ARG A 141 15.50 0.44 5.39
N ASN A 142 16.23 -0.22 4.49
CA ASN A 142 17.36 0.39 3.79
C ASN A 142 16.97 1.63 2.98
N ILE A 143 15.75 1.67 2.47
CA ILE A 143 15.21 2.84 1.77
C ILE A 143 14.80 3.92 2.78
N LEU A 144 14.12 3.55 3.86
CA LEU A 144 13.69 4.46 4.93
C LEU A 144 14.89 5.17 5.58
N MET A 145 15.99 4.45 5.85
CA MET A 145 17.25 5.01 6.38
C MET A 145 17.85 6.10 5.48
N LYS A 146 17.66 6.01 4.17
CA LYS A 146 18.06 7.09 3.24
C LYS A 146 17.04 8.23 3.23
N THR A 147 15.77 7.89 3.33
CA THR A 147 14.66 8.84 3.20
C THR A 147 14.48 9.73 4.44
N CYS A 148 14.95 9.29 5.61
CA CYS A 148 14.92 10.10 6.83
C CYS A 148 15.79 11.37 6.76
N ARG A 149 16.72 11.46 5.80
CA ARG A 149 17.53 12.66 5.49
C ARG A 149 16.99 13.49 4.30
N ASP A 150 15.77 13.20 3.85
CA ASP A 150 15.15 13.93 2.73
C ASP A 150 14.83 15.39 3.14
N LYS A 151 14.99 16.32 2.21
CA LYS A 151 14.65 17.75 2.43
C LYS A 151 13.15 17.97 2.65
N ASN A 152 12.30 17.07 2.20
CA ASN A 152 10.89 17.10 2.48
C ASN A 152 10.64 16.61 3.92
N LEU A 153 10.33 17.54 4.81
CA LEU A 153 10.13 17.27 6.25
C LEU A 153 9.09 16.19 6.53
N LEU A 154 7.96 16.16 5.79
CA LEU A 154 6.94 15.13 5.96
C LEU A 154 7.53 13.74 5.65
N LYS A 155 8.31 13.63 4.58
CA LYS A 155 8.92 12.37 4.17
C LYS A 155 9.96 11.91 5.20
N ALA A 156 10.81 12.82 5.65
CA ALA A 156 11.82 12.53 6.66
C ALA A 156 11.18 12.06 7.98
N LYS A 157 10.23 12.82 8.52
CA LYS A 157 9.51 12.47 9.78
C LYS A 157 8.75 11.16 9.66
N ALA A 158 8.02 10.94 8.57
CA ALA A 158 7.29 9.69 8.37
C ALA A 158 8.24 8.49 8.26
N SER A 159 9.43 8.65 7.65
CA SER A 159 10.44 7.58 7.58
C SER A 159 11.02 7.25 8.95
N ILE A 160 11.29 8.25 9.78
CA ILE A 160 11.76 8.06 11.16
C ILE A 160 10.70 7.33 11.99
N SER A 161 9.45 7.78 11.94
CA SER A 161 8.35 7.11 12.64
C SER A 161 8.21 5.64 12.20
N ALA A 162 8.33 5.37 10.90
CA ALA A 162 8.30 4.00 10.38
C ALA A 162 9.47 3.15 10.88
N LEU A 163 10.68 3.71 10.96
CA LEU A 163 11.88 3.03 11.48
C LEU A 163 11.73 2.71 12.98
N LEU A 164 11.24 3.66 13.78
CA LEU A 164 10.97 3.46 15.20
C LEU A 164 9.96 2.32 15.45
N GLU A 165 8.91 2.27 14.67
CA GLU A 165 7.92 1.19 14.76
C GLU A 165 8.48 -0.19 14.37
N MET A 166 9.55 -0.26 13.57
CA MET A 166 10.21 -1.52 13.19
C MET A 166 11.03 -2.15 14.34
N LYS A 167 11.37 -1.38 15.38
CA LYS A 167 12.11 -1.83 16.59
C LYS A 167 13.40 -2.61 16.27
N ASP A 168 14.20 -2.13 15.35
CA ASP A 168 15.42 -2.80 14.91
C ASP A 168 16.64 -2.12 15.53
N GLN A 169 17.54 -2.90 16.16
CA GLN A 169 18.76 -2.40 16.78
C GLN A 169 19.69 -1.64 15.82
N ASN A 170 19.67 -1.98 14.54
CA ASN A 170 20.46 -1.25 13.52
C ASN A 170 19.99 0.18 13.26
N VAL A 171 18.84 0.57 13.81
CA VAL A 171 18.28 1.92 13.67
C VAL A 171 18.84 2.85 14.75
N ASP A 172 19.31 2.32 15.89
CA ASP A 172 19.85 3.12 16.99
C ASP A 172 21.11 3.87 16.56
N ASP A 173 22.03 3.21 15.86
CA ASP A 173 23.25 3.86 15.34
C ASP A 173 22.91 5.01 14.38
N LEU A 174 21.91 4.81 13.50
CA LEU A 174 21.42 5.87 12.61
C LEU A 174 20.85 7.06 13.41
N PHE A 175 20.09 6.81 14.46
CA PHE A 175 19.51 7.88 15.26
C PHE A 175 20.59 8.64 16.03
N ASP A 176 21.63 7.97 16.51
CA ASP A 176 22.78 8.63 17.13
C ASP A 176 23.55 9.51 16.13
N GLU A 177 23.70 9.05 14.89
CA GLU A 177 24.25 9.88 13.81
C GLU A 177 23.38 11.11 13.52
N LEU A 178 22.03 10.93 13.41
CA LEU A 178 21.11 12.03 13.13
C LEU A 178 21.09 13.09 14.25
N LEU A 179 21.17 12.64 15.50
CA LEU A 179 21.23 13.54 16.68
C LEU A 179 22.51 14.40 16.71
N ASN A 180 23.59 13.90 16.12
CA ASN A 180 24.87 14.62 16.05
C ASN A 180 25.02 15.47 14.76
N ASP A 181 24.12 15.32 13.79
CA ASP A 181 24.15 16.06 12.52
C ASP A 181 23.43 17.40 12.62
N LYS A 182 24.19 18.49 12.67
CA LYS A 182 23.68 19.87 12.74
C LYS A 182 22.88 20.32 11.51
N SER A 183 22.88 19.55 10.43
CA SER A 183 22.10 19.86 9.22
C SER A 183 20.66 19.32 9.28
N ILE A 184 20.35 18.51 10.27
CA ILE A 184 19.02 17.90 10.47
C ILE A 184 18.06 18.93 11.07
N ASP A 185 16.82 18.92 10.57
CA ASP A 185 15.77 19.79 11.07
C ASP A 185 15.50 19.52 12.57
N PRO A 186 15.44 20.55 13.44
CA PRO A 186 15.19 20.38 14.88
C PRO A 186 13.93 19.57 15.20
N MET A 187 12.88 19.66 14.38
CA MET A 187 11.65 18.88 14.58
C MET A 187 11.86 17.37 14.41
N ILE A 188 12.87 16.96 13.65
CA ILE A 188 13.27 15.55 13.51
C ILE A 188 14.01 15.10 14.76
N ILE A 189 14.92 15.94 15.26
CA ILE A 189 15.67 15.69 16.51
C ILE A 189 14.70 15.50 17.67
N ASP A 190 13.70 16.38 17.78
CA ASP A 190 12.69 16.29 18.85
C ASP A 190 11.88 14.98 18.79
N ASP A 191 11.51 14.52 17.59
CA ASP A 191 10.78 13.25 17.43
C ASP A 191 11.64 12.06 17.87
N ILE A 192 12.92 12.01 17.48
CA ILE A 192 13.85 10.94 17.89
C ILE A 192 14.05 10.94 19.42
N LEU A 193 14.26 12.13 20.02
CA LEU A 193 14.48 12.24 21.47
C LEU A 193 13.26 11.85 22.27
N ARG A 194 12.06 12.16 21.79
CA ARG A 194 10.80 11.79 22.45
C ARG A 194 10.63 10.29 22.53
N ASP A 195 10.96 9.57 21.46
CA ASP A 195 10.79 8.11 21.43
C ASP A 195 11.91 7.35 22.16
N LYS A 196 13.14 7.92 22.21
CA LYS A 196 14.23 7.34 23.04
C LYS A 196 13.99 7.50 24.55
N ASN A 197 13.14 8.42 24.98
CA ASN A 197 12.81 8.68 26.38
C ASN A 197 11.51 7.97 26.85
N LEU A 198 10.87 7.17 25.98
CA LEU A 198 9.73 6.31 26.31
C LEU A 198 10.18 4.85 26.46
#